data_eaaf586613ff6b0c1fc78c9c10b969a5
#
_entry.id   eaaf586613ff6b0c1fc78c9c10b969a5
#
_cell.length_a   1.000
_cell.length_b   1.000
_cell.length_c   1.000
_cell.angle_alpha   90.00
_cell.angle_beta   90.00
_cell.angle_gamma   90.00
#
_symmetry.space_group_name_H-M   'P 1'
#
loop_
_entity.id
_entity.type
_entity.pdbx_description
1 polymer ?
#
loop_
_entity_poly.entity_id
_entity_poly.type
_entity_poly.pdbx_seq_one_letter_code
_entity_poly.pdbx_strand_id
1 'polypeptide(L)'
;MSIPNVSSRFSRVLLLGGTSEIGLAILSSLSLDPGAEVILAGRDPQRLEAAGKSLNHRRAASPMAKTASVSGAQPGPAARGDDPPYPLITVARYDATETGAHQAFAAEICAGGVPDLVIAATGILIPQEQAERDVRLAATMIETNLTGHVTALLAFGEAMRRRGSGTIVVLSSVAAVRPRKFNSVYGATKAGLDAFARGYADSLHGSGVRLLLVRPGFVTGRMTEGMKPAPLATTPQAVGAAVASALASGNKPVVWVPAALVGLATVMKLIPRPVWRKLEQ
;
A
#
# COMPACT_ATOMS: atom_id res chain seq x y z
N MET A 1 9.60 18.57 21.45
CA MET A 1 8.25 18.01 21.39
C MET A 1 8.38 16.53 21.09
N SER A 2 8.06 15.66 22.04
CA SER A 2 8.10 14.20 21.86
C SER A 2 7.01 13.80 20.89
N ILE A 3 7.39 13.08 19.83
CA ILE A 3 6.43 12.44 18.90
C ILE A 3 5.63 11.45 19.75
N PRO A 4 4.28 11.48 19.73
CA PRO A 4 3.49 10.52 20.47
C PRO A 4 3.88 9.11 20.00
N ASN A 5 4.08 8.23 20.96
CA ASN A 5 4.41 6.83 20.74
C ASN A 5 3.25 6.19 19.94
N VAL A 6 3.42 6.13 18.61
CA VAL A 6 2.41 5.53 17.72
C VAL A 6 2.35 4.05 18.09
N SER A 7 1.24 3.60 18.61
CA SER A 7 0.96 2.18 18.81
C SER A 7 1.42 1.40 17.58
N SER A 8 2.28 0.42 17.77
CA SER A 8 2.75 -0.45 16.69
C SER A 8 1.67 -1.45 16.24
N ARG A 9 0.47 -1.35 16.79
CA ARG A 9 -0.68 -2.20 16.51
C ARG A 9 -1.81 -1.38 15.89
N PHE A 10 -2.61 -2.04 15.06
CA PHE A 10 -3.74 -1.45 14.36
C PHE A 10 -5.01 -2.23 14.68
N SER A 11 -6.08 -1.53 15.01
CA SER A 11 -7.40 -2.10 15.32
C SER A 11 -8.31 -2.14 14.09
N ARG A 12 -8.13 -1.20 13.14
CA ARG A 12 -8.94 -1.12 11.94
C ARG A 12 -8.10 -0.75 10.72
N VAL A 13 -8.03 -1.65 9.73
CA VAL A 13 -7.17 -1.51 8.55
C VAL A 13 -8.00 -1.61 7.28
N LEU A 14 -7.84 -0.64 6.38
CA LEU A 14 -8.42 -0.65 5.04
C LEU A 14 -7.34 -0.94 3.99
N LEU A 15 -7.56 -1.93 3.14
CA LEU A 15 -6.74 -2.21 1.95
C LEU A 15 -7.51 -1.86 0.68
N LEU A 16 -7.20 -0.72 0.06
CA LEU A 16 -7.65 -0.37 -1.29
C LEU A 16 -6.87 -1.20 -2.31
N GLY A 17 -7.56 -2.04 -3.08
CA GLY A 17 -6.98 -3.10 -3.87
C GLY A 17 -6.81 -4.39 -3.07
N GLY A 18 -7.90 -4.88 -2.46
CA GLY A 18 -7.93 -6.00 -1.50
C GLY A 18 -7.42 -7.33 -2.03
N THR A 19 -7.18 -7.46 -3.33
CA THR A 19 -6.55 -8.64 -3.96
C THR A 19 -5.07 -8.42 -4.32
N SER A 20 -4.48 -7.26 -3.96
CA SER A 20 -3.07 -6.97 -4.20
C SER A 20 -2.15 -7.90 -3.42
N GLU A 21 -1.25 -8.60 -4.11
CA GLU A 21 -0.29 -9.51 -3.46
C GLU A 21 0.63 -8.76 -2.48
N ILE A 22 1.06 -7.55 -2.85
CA ILE A 22 1.86 -6.68 -1.96
C ILE A 22 1.01 -6.23 -0.78
N GLY A 23 -0.22 -5.77 -1.02
CA GLY A 23 -1.15 -5.34 0.03
C GLY A 23 -1.43 -6.45 1.04
N LEU A 24 -1.72 -7.67 0.56
CA LEU A 24 -1.94 -8.85 1.41
C LEU A 24 -0.67 -9.27 2.16
N ALA A 25 0.51 -9.13 1.56
CA ALA A 25 1.78 -9.41 2.23
C ALA A 25 2.07 -8.38 3.34
N ILE A 26 1.73 -7.09 3.12
CA ILE A 26 1.80 -6.08 4.17
C ILE A 26 0.88 -6.49 5.32
N LEU A 27 -0.40 -6.77 5.06
CA LEU A 27 -1.36 -7.20 6.08
C LEU A 27 -0.90 -8.44 6.86
N SER A 28 -0.26 -9.41 6.17
CA SER A 28 0.28 -10.61 6.82
C SER A 28 1.44 -10.31 7.78
N SER A 29 2.16 -9.20 7.55
CA SER A 29 3.35 -8.80 8.33
C SER A 29 3.05 -7.78 9.44
N LEU A 30 1.83 -7.23 9.48
CA LEU A 30 1.44 -6.25 10.49
C LEU A 30 1.15 -6.88 11.85
N SER A 31 1.52 -6.17 12.92
CA SER A 31 0.95 -6.40 14.25
C SER A 31 -0.44 -5.79 14.29
N LEU A 32 -1.45 -6.62 14.49
CA LEU A 32 -2.85 -6.20 14.66
C LEU A 32 -3.27 -6.43 16.11
N ASP A 33 -4.21 -5.62 16.59
CA ASP A 33 -4.84 -5.85 17.89
C ASP A 33 -5.70 -7.13 17.86
N PRO A 34 -5.91 -7.79 19.01
CA PRO A 34 -6.95 -8.81 19.10
C PRO A 34 -8.30 -8.25 18.67
N GLY A 35 -9.06 -9.00 17.87
CA GLY A 35 -10.34 -8.52 17.36
C GLY A 35 -10.27 -7.41 16.30
N ALA A 36 -9.07 -7.10 15.77
CA ALA A 36 -8.93 -6.08 14.72
C ALA A 36 -9.79 -6.38 13.50
N GLU A 37 -10.32 -5.34 12.88
CA GLU A 37 -11.03 -5.43 11.59
C GLU A 37 -10.08 -5.11 10.43
N VAL A 38 -10.12 -5.97 9.40
CA VAL A 38 -9.43 -5.75 8.12
C VAL A 38 -10.46 -5.69 7.00
N ILE A 39 -10.56 -4.54 6.36
CA ILE A 39 -11.49 -4.29 5.26
C ILE A 39 -10.73 -4.43 3.94
N LEU A 40 -11.10 -5.44 3.14
CA LEU A 40 -10.56 -5.64 1.80
C LEU A 40 -11.49 -4.96 0.78
N ALA A 41 -11.02 -3.88 0.15
CA ALA A 41 -11.81 -3.12 -0.80
C ALA A 41 -11.38 -3.35 -2.25
N GLY A 42 -12.34 -3.65 -3.14
CA GLY A 42 -12.09 -3.91 -4.54
C GLY A 42 -13.34 -4.21 -5.35
N ARG A 43 -13.19 -4.57 -6.63
CA ARG A 43 -14.30 -4.70 -7.59
C ARG A 43 -15.05 -6.02 -7.53
N ASP A 44 -14.36 -7.08 -7.15
CA ASP A 44 -14.87 -8.45 -7.22
C ASP A 44 -14.99 -9.06 -5.82
N PRO A 45 -16.21 -9.16 -5.25
CA PRO A 45 -16.43 -9.66 -3.90
C PRO A 45 -15.92 -11.09 -3.69
N GLN A 46 -16.09 -11.97 -4.67
CA GLN A 46 -15.68 -13.38 -4.54
C GLN A 46 -14.15 -13.50 -4.42
N ARG A 47 -13.42 -12.70 -5.23
CA ARG A 47 -11.95 -12.66 -5.13
C ARG A 47 -11.47 -12.01 -3.84
N LEU A 48 -12.20 -11.05 -3.29
CA LEU A 48 -11.89 -10.43 -2.00
C LEU A 48 -12.10 -11.42 -0.85
N GLU A 49 -13.20 -12.17 -0.84
CA GLU A 49 -13.45 -13.22 0.15
C GLU A 49 -12.39 -14.33 0.11
N ALA A 50 -12.01 -14.79 -1.09
CA ALA A 50 -10.93 -15.76 -1.25
C ALA A 50 -9.58 -15.21 -0.74
N ALA A 51 -9.29 -13.94 -1.00
CA ALA A 51 -8.09 -13.26 -0.48
C ALA A 51 -8.11 -13.17 1.05
N GLY A 52 -9.27 -12.87 1.65
CA GLY A 52 -9.46 -12.83 3.11
C GLY A 52 -9.22 -14.20 3.77
N LYS A 53 -9.79 -15.26 3.23
CA LYS A 53 -9.54 -16.65 3.70
C LYS A 53 -8.05 -16.99 3.63
N SER A 54 -7.39 -16.67 2.53
CA SER A 54 -5.94 -16.87 2.36
C SER A 54 -5.10 -16.04 3.34
N LEU A 55 -5.51 -14.81 3.66
CA LEU A 55 -4.83 -13.97 4.63
C LEU A 55 -4.89 -14.58 6.03
N ASN A 56 -6.06 -14.99 6.50
CA ASN A 56 -6.24 -15.65 7.80
C ASN A 56 -5.41 -16.92 7.90
N HIS A 57 -5.40 -17.76 6.85
CA HIS A 57 -4.58 -18.97 6.83
C HIS A 57 -3.07 -18.68 6.94
N ARG A 58 -2.56 -17.65 6.22
CA ARG A 58 -1.14 -17.25 6.30
C ARG A 58 -0.79 -16.70 7.68
N ARG A 59 -1.67 -15.94 8.31
CA ARG A 59 -1.44 -15.41 9.66
C ARG A 59 -1.42 -16.52 10.70
N ALA A 60 -2.30 -17.54 10.57
CA ALA A 60 -2.29 -18.72 11.41
C ALA A 60 -0.98 -19.51 11.32
N ALA A 61 -0.39 -19.60 10.13
CA ALA A 61 0.87 -20.31 9.89
C ALA A 61 2.12 -19.52 10.31
N SER A 62 1.99 -18.23 10.63
CA SER A 62 3.13 -17.34 10.95
C SER A 62 3.68 -17.62 12.36
N PRO A 63 5.04 -17.61 12.54
CA PRO A 63 5.65 -17.73 13.87
C PRO A 63 5.21 -16.65 14.87
N MET A 64 4.81 -15.47 14.40
CA MET A 64 4.30 -14.39 15.26
C MET A 64 2.97 -14.74 15.97
N ALA A 65 2.17 -15.64 15.39
CA ALA A 65 0.96 -16.14 16.05
C ALA A 65 1.29 -17.06 17.24
N LYS A 66 2.42 -17.76 17.17
CA LYS A 66 2.85 -18.71 18.21
C LYS A 66 3.46 -18.05 19.44
N THR A 67 4.04 -16.85 19.29
CA THR A 67 4.64 -16.10 20.41
C THR A 67 3.62 -15.36 21.26
N ALA A 68 2.46 -15.04 20.74
CA ALA A 68 1.38 -14.42 21.50
C ALA A 68 0.78 -15.36 22.58
N SER A 69 0.92 -16.66 22.41
CA SER A 69 0.43 -17.67 23.37
C SER A 69 1.44 -18.08 24.46
N VAL A 70 2.70 -17.62 24.40
CA VAL A 70 3.79 -18.05 25.31
C VAL A 70 4.28 -16.93 26.22
N SER A 71 3.98 -15.66 25.90
CA SER A 71 4.38 -14.54 26.76
C SER A 71 3.39 -14.38 27.89
N GLY A 72 3.82 -14.74 29.11
CA GLY A 72 3.08 -14.55 30.38
C GLY A 72 2.90 -13.08 30.81
N ALA A 73 2.76 -12.17 29.85
CA ALA A 73 2.33 -10.81 30.10
C ALA A 73 0.83 -10.83 30.43
N GLN A 74 0.48 -10.37 31.63
CA GLN A 74 -0.91 -10.22 32.03
C GLN A 74 -1.65 -9.36 31.01
N PRO A 75 -2.82 -9.82 30.53
CA PRO A 75 -3.63 -9.02 29.59
C PRO A 75 -4.06 -7.72 30.29
N GLY A 76 -3.83 -6.60 29.61
CA GLY A 76 -4.42 -5.34 30.04
C GLY A 76 -5.96 -5.45 30.06
N PRO A 77 -6.71 -4.54 30.72
CA PRO A 77 -8.12 -4.71 31.09
C PRO A 77 -9.15 -4.75 29.94
N ALA A 78 -8.79 -5.04 28.72
CA ALA A 78 -9.66 -5.00 27.54
C ALA A 78 -9.69 -6.26 26.66
N ALA A 79 -8.98 -7.34 26.95
CA ALA A 79 -9.11 -8.60 26.21
C ALA A 79 -10.21 -9.45 26.84
N ARG A 80 -11.42 -9.45 26.26
CA ARG A 80 -12.44 -10.45 26.58
C ARG A 80 -11.95 -11.79 26.01
N GLY A 81 -11.99 -12.86 26.81
CA GLY A 81 -11.46 -14.18 26.45
C GLY A 81 -12.09 -14.89 25.24
N ASP A 82 -13.05 -14.24 24.57
CA ASP A 82 -13.77 -14.73 23.39
C ASP A 82 -13.35 -14.05 22.07
N ASP A 83 -12.36 -13.13 22.10
CA ASP A 83 -11.90 -12.47 20.88
C ASP A 83 -11.21 -13.48 19.96
N PRO A 84 -11.63 -13.59 18.66
CA PRO A 84 -11.00 -14.51 17.73
C PRO A 84 -9.51 -14.15 17.57
N PRO A 85 -8.61 -15.15 17.52
CA PRO A 85 -7.16 -14.94 17.40
C PRO A 85 -6.75 -14.32 16.06
N TYR A 86 -7.69 -14.20 15.13
CA TYR A 86 -7.50 -13.65 13.79
C TYR A 86 -8.37 -12.39 13.59
N PRO A 87 -7.94 -11.44 12.73
CA PRO A 87 -8.73 -10.27 12.44
C PRO A 87 -10.06 -10.66 11.79
N LEU A 88 -11.11 -9.91 12.11
CA LEU A 88 -12.36 -9.92 11.37
C LEU A 88 -12.11 -9.38 9.95
N ILE A 89 -12.32 -10.22 8.95
CA ILE A 89 -12.16 -9.79 7.54
C ILE A 89 -13.53 -9.42 6.98
N THR A 90 -13.67 -8.19 6.54
CA THR A 90 -14.84 -7.69 5.82
C THR A 90 -14.45 -7.31 4.39
N VAL A 91 -15.42 -7.29 3.49
CA VAL A 91 -15.20 -6.91 2.09
C VAL A 91 -16.08 -5.70 1.73
N ALA A 92 -15.54 -4.81 0.90
CA ALA A 92 -16.27 -3.64 0.43
C ALA A 92 -16.07 -3.46 -1.08
N ARG A 93 -17.14 -3.05 -1.79
CA ARG A 93 -17.01 -2.71 -3.21
C ARG A 93 -16.27 -1.39 -3.37
N TYR A 94 -15.19 -1.38 -4.12
CA TYR A 94 -14.40 -0.21 -4.45
C TYR A 94 -13.86 -0.31 -5.87
N ASP A 95 -14.05 0.72 -6.68
CA ASP A 95 -13.41 0.85 -7.99
C ASP A 95 -12.62 2.17 -8.03
N ALA A 96 -11.32 2.06 -8.30
CA ALA A 96 -10.43 3.22 -8.36
C ALA A 96 -10.79 4.20 -9.49
N THR A 97 -11.54 3.76 -10.50
CA THR A 97 -11.98 4.61 -11.63
C THR A 97 -13.30 5.33 -11.37
N GLU A 98 -14.08 4.92 -10.36
CA GLU A 98 -15.31 5.58 -9.94
C GLU A 98 -14.99 6.76 -8.99
N THR A 99 -14.17 7.69 -9.42
CA THR A 99 -13.61 8.76 -8.55
C THR A 99 -14.68 9.64 -7.90
N GLY A 100 -15.83 9.84 -8.55
CA GLY A 100 -16.97 10.56 -8.00
C GLY A 100 -17.63 9.86 -6.80
N ALA A 101 -17.43 8.54 -6.64
CA ALA A 101 -17.98 7.77 -5.53
C ALA A 101 -17.04 7.72 -4.30
N HIS A 102 -15.79 8.13 -4.41
CA HIS A 102 -14.79 7.92 -3.35
C HIS A 102 -15.10 8.66 -2.06
N GLN A 103 -15.73 9.83 -2.14
CA GLN A 103 -16.14 10.58 -0.94
C GLN A 103 -17.25 9.82 -0.18
N ALA A 104 -18.26 9.30 -0.89
CA ALA A 104 -19.33 8.52 -0.30
C ALA A 104 -18.82 7.19 0.26
N PHE A 105 -17.95 6.50 -0.48
CA PHE A 105 -17.28 5.28 -0.03
C PHE A 105 -16.46 5.52 1.25
N ALA A 106 -15.70 6.60 1.34
CA ALA A 106 -14.96 6.93 2.54
C ALA A 106 -15.88 7.21 3.73
N ALA A 107 -17.01 7.91 3.50
CA ALA A 107 -18.01 8.16 4.54
C ALA A 107 -18.63 6.85 5.05
N GLU A 108 -18.99 5.92 4.15
CA GLU A 108 -19.53 4.60 4.48
C GLU A 108 -18.53 3.79 5.35
N ILE A 109 -17.29 3.67 4.92
CA ILE A 109 -16.26 2.95 5.68
C ILE A 109 -16.03 3.60 7.04
N CYS A 110 -15.99 4.94 7.11
CA CYS A 110 -15.75 5.67 8.34
C CYS A 110 -16.96 5.67 9.30
N ALA A 111 -18.17 5.33 8.85
CA ALA A 111 -19.35 5.20 9.72
C ALA A 111 -19.16 4.10 10.79
N GLY A 112 -18.45 3.02 10.46
CA GLY A 112 -18.03 2.00 11.44
C GLY A 112 -16.77 2.34 12.24
N GLY A 113 -16.23 3.55 12.10
CA GLY A 113 -14.99 4.05 12.68
C GLY A 113 -13.95 4.38 11.61
N VAL A 114 -13.20 5.45 11.80
CA VAL A 114 -12.13 5.83 10.87
C VAL A 114 -11.01 4.79 10.92
N PRO A 115 -10.53 4.23 9.80
CA PRO A 115 -9.41 3.28 9.81
C PRO A 115 -8.14 3.87 10.44
N ASP A 116 -7.41 3.07 11.20
CA ASP A 116 -6.10 3.47 11.76
C ASP A 116 -5.03 3.45 10.68
N LEU A 117 -5.21 2.56 9.71
CA LEU A 117 -4.31 2.37 8.59
C LEU A 117 -5.08 2.21 7.29
N VAL A 118 -4.74 3.02 6.29
CA VAL A 118 -5.20 2.87 4.90
C VAL A 118 -4.00 2.49 4.03
N ILE A 119 -4.09 1.34 3.36
CA ILE A 119 -3.07 0.86 2.42
C ILE A 119 -3.59 1.05 0.99
N ALA A 120 -2.99 1.94 0.23
CA ALA A 120 -3.33 2.20 -1.16
C ALA A 120 -2.49 1.30 -2.08
N ALA A 121 -3.05 0.14 -2.45
CA ALA A 121 -2.38 -0.92 -3.21
C ALA A 121 -3.09 -1.24 -4.54
N THR A 122 -4.03 -0.41 -4.96
CA THR A 122 -4.67 -0.52 -6.28
C THR A 122 -3.64 -0.27 -7.37
N GLY A 123 -3.75 -0.98 -8.49
CA GLY A 123 -2.90 -0.71 -9.64
C GLY A 123 -3.02 -1.75 -10.73
N ILE A 124 -2.74 -1.30 -11.94
CA ILE A 124 -2.64 -2.13 -13.14
C ILE A 124 -1.35 -1.78 -13.88
N LEU A 125 -0.83 -2.76 -14.57
CA LEU A 125 0.31 -2.60 -15.48
C LEU A 125 -0.11 -3.12 -16.85
N ILE A 126 -0.29 -2.20 -17.79
CA ILE A 126 -0.60 -2.50 -19.19
C ILE A 126 0.70 -2.37 -19.97
N PRO A 127 1.05 -3.34 -20.84
CA PRO A 127 2.21 -3.25 -21.70
C PRO A 127 2.21 -1.94 -22.51
N GLN A 128 3.37 -1.27 -22.59
CA GLN A 128 3.49 0.03 -23.24
C GLN A 128 2.95 0.02 -24.68
N GLU A 129 3.28 -1.03 -25.46
CA GLU A 129 2.80 -1.17 -26.83
C GLU A 129 1.27 -1.22 -26.93
N GLN A 130 0.59 -1.83 -25.97
CA GLN A 130 -0.87 -1.86 -25.95
C GLN A 130 -1.44 -0.47 -25.61
N ALA A 131 -0.85 0.21 -24.63
CA ALA A 131 -1.26 1.55 -24.25
C ALA A 131 -1.01 2.59 -25.37
N GLU A 132 -0.01 2.40 -26.23
CA GLU A 132 0.27 3.24 -27.38
C GLU A 132 -0.73 2.98 -28.55
N ARG A 133 -1.21 1.74 -28.70
CA ARG A 133 -2.17 1.38 -29.73
C ARG A 133 -3.61 1.72 -29.35
N ASP A 134 -3.95 1.68 -28.09
CA ASP A 134 -5.28 2.04 -27.58
C ASP A 134 -5.15 3.04 -26.42
N VAL A 135 -5.40 4.31 -26.72
CA VAL A 135 -5.33 5.42 -25.77
C VAL A 135 -6.29 5.26 -24.58
N ARG A 136 -7.37 4.47 -24.73
CA ARG A 136 -8.29 4.17 -23.62
C ARG A 136 -7.61 3.32 -22.54
N LEU A 137 -6.72 2.41 -22.94
CA LEU A 137 -5.94 1.62 -21.99
C LEU A 137 -4.96 2.51 -21.22
N ALA A 138 -4.34 3.49 -21.90
CA ALA A 138 -3.51 4.49 -21.24
C ALA A 138 -4.33 5.32 -20.23
N ALA A 139 -5.51 5.81 -20.63
CA ALA A 139 -6.41 6.55 -19.75
C ALA A 139 -6.81 5.72 -18.52
N THR A 140 -7.24 4.47 -18.71
CA THR A 140 -7.59 3.55 -17.63
C THR A 140 -6.43 3.33 -16.66
N MET A 141 -5.20 3.24 -17.15
CA MET A 141 -4.02 3.10 -16.31
C MET A 141 -3.76 4.37 -15.48
N ILE A 142 -3.95 5.56 -16.07
CA ILE A 142 -3.81 6.85 -15.37
C ILE A 142 -4.90 6.98 -14.31
N GLU A 143 -6.14 6.71 -14.65
CA GLU A 143 -7.26 6.76 -13.73
C GLU A 143 -7.06 5.81 -12.54
N THR A 144 -6.74 4.54 -12.81
CA THR A 144 -6.55 3.54 -11.75
C THR A 144 -5.33 3.83 -10.88
N ASN A 145 -4.18 4.13 -11.49
CA ASN A 145 -2.90 4.18 -10.77
C ASN A 145 -2.60 5.55 -10.15
N LEU A 146 -3.27 6.62 -10.59
CA LEU A 146 -3.03 7.97 -10.11
C LEU A 146 -4.32 8.61 -9.59
N THR A 147 -5.29 8.90 -10.44
CA THR A 147 -6.47 9.68 -10.07
C THR A 147 -7.26 9.01 -8.94
N GLY A 148 -7.50 7.70 -9.07
CA GLY A 148 -8.20 6.91 -8.05
C GLY A 148 -7.49 6.89 -6.70
N HIS A 149 -6.15 6.87 -6.68
CA HIS A 149 -5.40 6.99 -5.43
C HIS A 149 -5.55 8.40 -4.83
N VAL A 150 -5.36 9.44 -5.64
CA VAL A 150 -5.44 10.83 -5.16
C VAL A 150 -6.80 11.09 -4.51
N THR A 151 -7.90 10.80 -5.21
CA THR A 151 -9.26 11.08 -4.72
C THR A 151 -9.63 10.27 -3.47
N ALA A 152 -9.30 8.97 -3.44
CA ALA A 152 -9.57 8.15 -2.27
C ALA A 152 -8.73 8.60 -1.06
N LEU A 153 -7.42 8.86 -1.25
CA LEU A 153 -6.54 9.25 -0.15
C LEU A 153 -6.87 10.63 0.41
N LEU A 154 -7.37 11.58 -0.40
CA LEU A 154 -7.88 12.85 0.10
C LEU A 154 -9.11 12.65 0.99
N ALA A 155 -10.04 11.77 0.59
CA ALA A 155 -11.25 11.50 1.36
C ALA A 155 -10.96 10.84 2.72
N PHE A 156 -10.12 9.80 2.75
CA PHE A 156 -9.73 9.14 4.00
C PHE A 156 -8.79 9.98 4.85
N GLY A 157 -7.85 10.70 4.24
CA GLY A 157 -6.94 11.58 4.95
C GLY A 157 -7.65 12.73 5.66
N GLU A 158 -8.73 13.25 5.07
CA GLU A 158 -9.57 14.26 5.72
C GLU A 158 -10.30 13.69 6.95
N ALA A 159 -10.82 12.46 6.86
CA ALA A 159 -11.43 11.79 8.01
C ALA A 159 -10.41 11.53 9.14
N MET A 160 -9.19 11.07 8.78
CA MET A 160 -8.09 10.87 9.73
C MET A 160 -7.63 12.20 10.36
N ARG A 161 -7.55 13.28 9.56
CA ARG A 161 -7.18 14.61 10.03
C ARG A 161 -8.17 15.13 11.06
N ARG A 162 -9.47 14.97 10.82
CA ARG A 162 -10.52 15.33 11.80
C ARG A 162 -10.42 14.51 13.09
N ARG A 163 -10.04 13.23 13.00
CA ARG A 163 -9.78 12.38 14.17
C ARG A 163 -8.49 12.78 14.91
N GLY A 164 -7.55 13.43 14.23
CA GLY A 164 -6.22 13.79 14.76
C GLY A 164 -5.23 12.63 14.81
N SER A 165 -5.50 11.52 14.10
CA SER A 165 -4.60 10.36 14.04
C SER A 165 -4.87 9.49 12.81
N GLY A 166 -3.83 8.78 12.34
CA GLY A 166 -3.96 7.82 11.25
C GLY A 166 -2.65 7.56 10.53
N THR A 167 -2.64 6.50 9.74
CA THR A 167 -1.50 6.18 8.88
C THR A 167 -1.98 5.82 7.48
N ILE A 168 -1.31 6.37 6.48
CA ILE A 168 -1.55 6.08 5.07
C ILE A 168 -0.29 5.44 4.50
N VAL A 169 -0.42 4.30 3.82
CA VAL A 169 0.66 3.64 3.05
C VAL A 169 0.35 3.76 1.58
N VAL A 170 1.27 4.33 0.80
CA VAL A 170 1.14 4.52 -0.65
C VAL A 170 2.15 3.66 -1.39
N LEU A 171 1.69 2.75 -2.24
CA LEU A 171 2.55 1.92 -3.08
C LEU A 171 2.88 2.66 -4.39
N SER A 172 4.04 3.33 -4.41
CA SER A 172 4.67 3.87 -5.60
C SER A 172 5.51 2.80 -6.34
N SER A 173 6.61 3.15 -6.95
CA SER A 173 7.54 2.27 -7.64
C SER A 173 8.88 2.95 -7.87
N VAL A 174 9.95 2.17 -8.07
CA VAL A 174 11.20 2.68 -8.63
C VAL A 174 11.00 3.32 -10.02
N ALA A 175 9.98 2.91 -10.77
CA ALA A 175 9.61 3.49 -12.06
C ALA A 175 9.21 4.98 -11.97
N ALA A 176 8.81 5.45 -10.78
CA ALA A 176 8.50 6.86 -10.52
C ALA A 176 9.74 7.76 -10.60
N VAL A 177 10.94 7.19 -10.44
CA VAL A 177 12.18 7.97 -10.34
C VAL A 177 12.65 8.48 -11.68
N ARG A 178 12.54 7.62 -12.70
CA ARG A 178 12.92 7.96 -14.07
C ARG A 178 12.08 7.19 -15.07
N PRO A 179 11.31 7.87 -15.92
CA PRO A 179 10.53 7.24 -16.98
C PRO A 179 11.42 6.48 -17.95
N ARG A 180 10.94 5.35 -18.43
CA ARG A 180 11.59 4.48 -19.41
C ARG A 180 10.72 4.35 -20.64
N LYS A 181 11.33 4.15 -21.82
CA LYS A 181 10.59 4.06 -23.08
C LYS A 181 9.54 2.93 -23.09
N PHE A 182 9.87 1.80 -22.46
CA PHE A 182 9.01 0.60 -22.45
C PHE A 182 7.94 0.59 -21.35
N ASN A 183 7.87 1.65 -20.50
CA ASN A 183 6.83 1.80 -19.49
C ASN A 183 6.53 3.27 -19.17
N SER A 184 6.54 4.13 -20.20
CA SER A 184 6.41 5.58 -20.00
C SER A 184 5.07 5.96 -19.38
N VAL A 185 3.96 5.33 -19.78
CA VAL A 185 2.63 5.60 -19.20
C VAL A 185 2.58 5.14 -17.73
N TYR A 186 2.99 3.90 -17.44
CA TYR A 186 3.06 3.41 -16.07
C TYR A 186 3.99 4.26 -15.21
N GLY A 187 5.19 4.57 -15.71
CA GLY A 187 6.16 5.41 -15.03
C GLY A 187 5.60 6.80 -14.72
N ALA A 188 4.86 7.41 -15.64
CA ALA A 188 4.20 8.69 -15.43
C ALA A 188 3.14 8.61 -14.31
N THR A 189 2.31 7.55 -14.28
CA THR A 189 1.33 7.38 -13.21
C THR A 189 1.99 7.25 -11.85
N LYS A 190 3.07 6.48 -11.76
CA LYS A 190 3.81 6.30 -10.50
C LYS A 190 4.61 7.54 -10.10
N ALA A 191 5.13 8.30 -11.05
CA ALA A 191 5.78 9.59 -10.79
C ALA A 191 4.79 10.63 -10.26
N GLY A 192 3.60 10.72 -10.85
CA GLY A 192 2.52 11.57 -10.36
C GLY A 192 2.06 11.19 -8.96
N LEU A 193 1.82 9.89 -8.71
CA LEU A 193 1.45 9.39 -7.39
C LEU A 193 2.53 9.65 -6.34
N ASP A 194 3.79 9.47 -6.70
CA ASP A 194 4.94 9.73 -5.83
C ASP A 194 5.06 11.23 -5.46
N ALA A 195 4.87 12.10 -6.44
CA ALA A 195 4.86 13.56 -6.25
C ALA A 195 3.69 13.98 -5.35
N PHE A 196 2.48 13.48 -5.63
CA PHE A 196 1.31 13.71 -4.79
C PHE A 196 1.54 13.25 -3.35
N ALA A 197 2.00 12.02 -3.15
CA ALA A 197 2.19 11.44 -1.83
C ALA A 197 3.18 12.26 -0.97
N ARG A 198 4.26 12.78 -1.57
CA ARG A 198 5.20 13.66 -0.87
C ARG A 198 4.57 14.99 -0.47
N GLY A 199 3.96 15.71 -1.40
CA GLY A 199 3.29 16.97 -1.10
C GLY A 199 2.13 16.80 -0.11
N TYR A 200 1.41 15.66 -0.22
CA TYR A 200 0.33 15.36 0.73
C TYR A 200 0.87 15.04 2.13
N ALA A 201 1.99 14.33 2.23
CA ALA A 201 2.65 14.10 3.52
C ALA A 201 3.04 15.41 4.20
N ASP A 202 3.54 16.41 3.43
CA ASP A 202 3.85 17.74 3.94
C ASP A 202 2.58 18.46 4.44
N SER A 203 1.46 18.34 3.71
CA SER A 203 0.17 18.94 4.11
C SER A 203 -0.46 18.29 5.34
N LEU A 204 -0.11 17.05 5.64
CA LEU A 204 -0.56 16.31 6.82
C LEU A 204 0.32 16.57 8.05
N HIS A 205 1.43 17.30 7.90
CA HIS A 205 2.35 17.60 9.01
C HIS A 205 1.62 18.30 10.15
N GLY A 206 1.84 17.84 11.37
CA GLY A 206 1.19 18.39 12.57
C GLY A 206 -0.26 17.96 12.80
N SER A 207 -0.91 17.25 11.85
CA SER A 207 -2.30 16.80 11.98
C SER A 207 -2.49 15.48 12.76
N GLY A 208 -1.40 14.83 13.17
CA GLY A 208 -1.44 13.49 13.76
C GLY A 208 -1.56 12.36 12.73
N VAL A 209 -1.68 12.69 11.43
CA VAL A 209 -1.74 11.70 10.33
C VAL A 209 -0.36 11.54 9.71
N ARG A 210 0.07 10.30 9.52
CA ARG A 210 1.35 9.94 8.91
C ARG A 210 1.15 9.32 7.53
N LEU A 211 2.01 9.65 6.57
CA LEU A 211 2.07 8.99 5.28
C LEU A 211 3.41 8.29 5.09
N LEU A 212 3.37 7.00 4.73
CA LEU A 212 4.51 6.17 4.37
C LEU A 212 4.50 5.90 2.87
N LEU A 213 5.47 6.44 2.15
CA LEU A 213 5.65 6.18 0.74
C LEU A 213 6.55 4.96 0.53
N VAL A 214 6.07 3.97 -0.22
CA VAL A 214 6.82 2.74 -0.51
C VAL A 214 7.22 2.73 -1.97
N ARG A 215 8.51 2.52 -2.25
CA ARG A 215 9.09 2.43 -3.60
C ARG A 215 9.67 1.05 -3.84
N PRO A 216 8.86 0.06 -4.21
CA PRO A 216 9.37 -1.25 -4.60
C PRO A 216 10.11 -1.18 -5.94
N GLY A 217 11.05 -2.09 -6.13
CA GLY A 217 11.60 -2.44 -7.43
C GLY A 217 10.66 -3.33 -8.22
N PHE A 218 11.24 -4.20 -9.05
CA PHE A 218 10.47 -5.26 -9.71
C PHE A 218 10.03 -6.27 -8.65
N VAL A 219 8.73 -6.42 -8.45
CA VAL A 219 8.15 -7.40 -7.51
C VAL A 219 7.61 -8.57 -8.33
N THR A 220 8.12 -9.77 -8.05
CA THR A 220 7.61 -11.01 -8.68
C THR A 220 6.21 -11.31 -8.20
N GLY A 221 5.27 -11.50 -9.13
CA GLY A 221 3.86 -11.78 -8.82
C GLY A 221 2.98 -11.65 -10.05
N ARG A 222 1.67 -11.74 -9.89
CA ARG A 222 0.70 -11.72 -11.00
C ARG A 222 0.83 -10.51 -11.94
N MET A 223 1.13 -9.33 -11.39
CA MET A 223 1.26 -8.11 -12.20
C MET A 223 2.47 -8.15 -13.14
N THR A 224 3.49 -8.92 -12.81
CA THR A 224 4.75 -9.06 -13.56
C THR A 224 4.91 -10.45 -14.17
N GLU A 225 3.84 -11.24 -14.19
CA GLU A 225 3.84 -12.60 -14.76
C GLU A 225 4.25 -12.55 -16.25
N GLY A 226 5.13 -13.46 -16.65
CA GLY A 226 5.69 -13.49 -18.01
C GLY A 226 6.78 -12.44 -18.30
N MET A 227 7.04 -11.50 -17.38
CA MET A 227 8.11 -10.51 -17.55
C MET A 227 9.45 -11.04 -17.03
N LYS A 228 10.53 -10.72 -17.71
CA LYS A 228 11.88 -11.03 -17.23
C LYS A 228 12.18 -10.22 -15.96
N PRO A 229 12.58 -10.88 -14.86
CA PRO A 229 12.94 -10.17 -13.63
C PRO A 229 14.06 -9.14 -13.87
N ALA A 230 13.86 -7.94 -13.34
CA ALA A 230 14.86 -6.89 -13.36
C ALA A 230 15.94 -7.13 -12.29
N PRO A 231 17.13 -6.52 -12.42
CA PRO A 231 18.10 -6.51 -11.34
C PRO A 231 17.49 -6.02 -10.02
N LEU A 232 17.84 -6.64 -8.90
CA LEU A 232 17.25 -6.35 -7.58
C LEU A 232 15.74 -6.63 -7.52
N ALA A 233 15.24 -7.63 -8.27
CA ALA A 233 13.89 -8.12 -8.11
C ALA A 233 13.64 -8.55 -6.66
N THR A 234 12.41 -8.38 -6.20
CA THR A 234 11.99 -8.66 -4.83
C THR A 234 10.67 -9.43 -4.81
N THR A 235 10.17 -9.78 -3.64
CA THR A 235 8.92 -10.52 -3.47
C THR A 235 7.89 -9.67 -2.72
N PRO A 236 6.57 -9.96 -2.83
CA PRO A 236 5.56 -9.32 -2.01
C PRO A 236 5.85 -9.42 -0.52
N GLN A 237 6.37 -10.57 -0.05
CA GLN A 237 6.71 -10.82 1.34
C GLN A 237 7.82 -9.89 1.85
N ALA A 238 8.87 -9.69 1.05
CA ALA A 238 9.95 -8.78 1.40
C ALA A 238 9.45 -7.32 1.48
N VAL A 239 8.52 -6.92 0.59
CA VAL A 239 7.87 -5.61 0.67
C VAL A 239 7.03 -5.52 1.93
N GLY A 240 6.23 -6.54 2.23
CA GLY A 240 5.39 -6.60 3.44
C GLY A 240 6.21 -6.43 4.71
N ALA A 241 7.29 -7.20 4.86
CA ALA A 241 8.18 -7.13 6.03
C ALA A 241 8.85 -5.75 6.17
N ALA A 242 9.32 -5.16 5.07
CA ALA A 242 9.94 -3.83 5.08
C ALA A 242 8.95 -2.72 5.49
N VAL A 243 7.70 -2.79 4.99
CA VAL A 243 6.64 -1.85 5.37
C VAL A 243 6.27 -2.01 6.84
N ALA A 244 6.06 -3.24 7.32
CA ALA A 244 5.73 -3.50 8.72
C ALA A 244 6.85 -2.98 9.67
N SER A 245 8.11 -3.21 9.33
CA SER A 245 9.26 -2.66 10.07
C SER A 245 9.29 -1.13 10.09
N ALA A 246 9.00 -0.49 8.96
CA ALA A 246 8.96 0.97 8.87
C ALA A 246 7.78 1.58 9.64
N LEU A 247 6.64 0.90 9.67
CA LEU A 247 5.48 1.31 10.45
C LEU A 247 5.76 1.20 11.96
N ALA A 248 6.41 0.12 12.39
CA ALA A 248 6.80 -0.09 13.79
C ALA A 248 7.86 0.91 14.28
N SER A 249 8.85 1.26 13.42
CA SER A 249 9.90 2.23 13.78
C SER A 249 9.42 3.68 13.83
N GLY A 250 8.35 4.02 13.13
CA GLY A 250 7.77 5.37 13.12
C GLY A 250 8.56 6.46 12.38
N ASN A 251 9.82 6.23 12.04
CA ASN A 251 10.77 7.29 11.68
C ASN A 251 11.05 7.44 10.17
N LYS A 252 10.49 6.59 9.32
CA LYS A 252 10.82 6.61 7.89
C LYS A 252 9.63 7.10 7.06
N PRO A 253 9.74 8.24 6.37
CA PRO A 253 8.68 8.70 5.46
C PRO A 253 8.67 7.94 4.13
N VAL A 254 9.81 7.35 3.73
CA VAL A 254 9.98 6.62 2.47
C VAL A 254 10.71 5.30 2.71
N VAL A 255 10.18 4.22 2.13
CA VAL A 255 10.78 2.89 2.15
C VAL A 255 11.08 2.42 0.72
N TRP A 256 12.31 1.99 0.50
CA TRP A 256 12.75 1.36 -0.75
C TRP A 256 12.92 -0.14 -0.54
N VAL A 257 12.42 -0.94 -1.48
CA VAL A 257 12.52 -2.41 -1.35
C VAL A 257 12.98 -3.03 -2.67
N PRO A 258 14.16 -3.61 -2.68
CA PRO A 258 15.17 -3.61 -1.61
C PRO A 258 15.84 -2.24 -1.40
N ALA A 259 16.43 -2.04 -0.23
CA ALA A 259 17.04 -0.76 0.15
C ALA A 259 18.16 -0.31 -0.81
N ALA A 260 18.87 -1.24 -1.44
CA ALA A 260 19.89 -0.97 -2.46
C ALA A 260 19.39 -0.14 -3.66
N LEU A 261 18.07 -0.12 -3.90
CA LEU A 261 17.47 0.70 -4.95
C LEU A 261 17.68 2.21 -4.74
N VAL A 262 17.96 2.67 -3.52
CA VAL A 262 18.29 4.08 -3.26
C VAL A 262 19.49 4.52 -4.09
N GLY A 263 20.58 3.73 -4.03
CA GLY A 263 21.80 4.01 -4.80
C GLY A 263 21.54 3.96 -6.31
N LEU A 264 20.88 2.89 -6.78
CA LEU A 264 20.53 2.75 -8.20
C LEU A 264 19.67 3.91 -8.70
N ALA A 265 18.65 4.30 -7.95
CA ALA A 265 17.76 5.40 -8.30
C ALA A 265 18.50 6.75 -8.35
N THR A 266 19.46 6.97 -7.46
CA THR A 266 20.31 8.17 -7.46
C THR A 266 21.16 8.22 -8.72
N VAL A 267 21.84 7.11 -9.06
CA VAL A 267 22.62 7.02 -10.29
C VAL A 267 21.73 7.23 -11.52
N MET A 268 20.58 6.57 -11.58
CA MET A 268 19.64 6.74 -12.69
C MET A 268 19.23 8.20 -12.94
N LYS A 269 19.03 8.98 -11.89
CA LYS A 269 18.68 10.42 -12.00
C LYS A 269 19.79 11.24 -12.67
N LEU A 270 21.03 10.89 -12.42
CA LEU A 270 22.20 11.66 -12.86
C LEU A 270 22.66 11.31 -14.29
N ILE A 271 22.23 10.16 -14.84
CA ILE A 271 22.63 9.75 -16.20
C ILE A 271 22.06 10.74 -17.24
N PRO A 272 22.87 11.34 -18.11
CA PRO A 272 22.38 12.22 -19.18
C PRO A 272 21.46 11.48 -20.16
N ARG A 273 20.48 12.18 -20.73
CA ARG A 273 19.49 11.57 -21.66
C ARG A 273 20.11 10.81 -22.85
N PRO A 274 21.17 11.29 -23.51
CA PRO A 274 21.78 10.53 -24.60
C PRO A 274 22.34 9.18 -24.17
N VAL A 275 22.97 9.11 -23.01
CA VAL A 275 23.50 7.86 -22.42
C VAL A 275 22.35 6.94 -22.01
N TRP A 276 21.31 7.49 -21.34
CA TRP A 276 20.13 6.75 -20.92
C TRP A 276 19.45 6.04 -22.10
N ARG A 277 19.26 6.77 -23.21
CA ARG A 277 18.64 6.18 -24.43
C ARG A 277 19.40 4.96 -24.99
N LYS A 278 20.73 4.94 -24.84
CA LYS A 278 21.54 3.80 -25.27
C LYS A 278 21.43 2.60 -24.32
N LEU A 279 21.24 2.86 -23.02
CA LEU A 279 21.08 1.80 -22.02
C LEU A 279 19.69 1.12 -22.10
N GLU A 280 18.73 1.74 -22.76
CA GLU A 280 17.38 1.23 -22.94
C GLU A 280 17.17 0.51 -24.32
N GLN A 281 18.22 0.40 -25.11
CA GLN A 281 18.19 -0.41 -26.33
C GLN A 281 18.41 -1.90 -26.03
#